data_6dba9690754c0a81a28273c81feeb8eb
#
_entry.id   6dba9690754c0a81a28273c81feeb8eb
#
_cell.length_a   1.000
_cell.length_b   1.000
_cell.length_c   1.000
_cell.angle_alpha   90.00
_cell.angle_beta   90.00
_cell.angle_gamma   90.00
#
_symmetry.space_group_name_H-M   'P 1'
#
loop_
_entity.id
_entity.type
_entity.pdbx_description
1 polymer ?
#
loop_
_entity_poly.entity_id
_entity_poly.type
_entity_poly.pdbx_seq_one_letter_code
_entity_poly.pdbx_strand_id
1 'polypeptide(L)'
;MFIIGHRGAGGLEPENTLRALRRGIECADFVEVDLRLARDGIPVAIHDATLDRTTDGTGPVKDYTIEELKGLDAGEGETVPAFQEILKLICDHGAGLVVEIKEPGTEAIIVSALMDRMPDRLILTSLYSESVAMAKKLLPGVQAGLIYLEPLDDPVGLAHQIQAEIILPWWGLIDREVVERAQGEGLLVIPWTLDAPDEIQEAVRLGVDGFAADDP
;
A
#
# COMPACT_ATOMS: atom_id res chain seq x y z
N MET A 1 8.76 13.92 8.38
CA MET A 1 8.41 12.51 8.53
C MET A 1 6.89 12.42 8.45
N PHE A 2 6.35 11.55 7.64
CA PHE A 2 4.90 11.34 7.47
C PHE A 2 4.49 9.93 7.89
N ILE A 3 3.21 9.75 8.18
CA ILE A 3 2.62 8.49 8.65
C ILE A 3 1.72 7.93 7.55
N ILE A 4 1.83 6.62 7.30
CA ILE A 4 0.93 5.86 6.44
C ILE A 4 0.09 4.94 7.33
N GLY A 5 -1.23 5.07 7.28
CA GLY A 5 -2.14 4.11 7.88
C GLY A 5 -2.18 2.83 7.05
N HIS A 6 -1.51 1.77 7.52
CA HIS A 6 -1.38 0.49 6.84
C HIS A 6 -2.75 -0.20 6.77
N ARG A 7 -3.19 -0.54 5.55
CA ARG A 7 -4.55 -1.07 5.28
C ARG A 7 -5.66 -0.18 5.84
N GLY A 8 -5.43 1.15 5.78
CA GLY A 8 -6.26 2.16 6.43
C GLY A 8 -5.78 2.44 7.86
N ALA A 9 -6.37 1.82 8.83
CA ALA A 9 -5.94 1.72 10.24
C ALA A 9 -6.24 0.28 10.69
N GLY A 10 -5.52 -0.68 10.11
CA GLY A 10 -5.80 -2.11 10.19
C GLY A 10 -5.68 -2.71 11.60
N GLY A 11 -4.98 -2.03 12.52
CA GLY A 11 -4.92 -2.40 13.94
C GLY A 11 -6.12 -1.91 14.76
N LEU A 12 -6.90 -0.96 14.23
CA LEU A 12 -8.05 -0.36 14.93
C LEU A 12 -9.40 -0.80 14.35
N GLU A 13 -9.44 -1.08 13.06
CA GLU A 13 -10.65 -1.39 12.30
C GLU A 13 -10.37 -2.55 11.33
N PRO A 14 -11.40 -3.25 10.81
CA PRO A 14 -11.17 -4.32 9.83
C PRO A 14 -10.35 -3.84 8.63
N GLU A 15 -9.18 -4.44 8.43
CA GLU A 15 -8.18 -4.03 7.43
C GLU A 15 -8.75 -3.94 6.01
N ASN A 16 -8.25 -3.01 5.20
CA ASN A 16 -8.63 -2.82 3.80
C ASN A 16 -10.13 -2.50 3.57
N THR A 17 -10.89 -2.11 4.60
CA THR A 17 -12.29 -1.70 4.49
C THR A 17 -12.44 -0.18 4.37
N LEU A 18 -13.60 0.29 3.91
CA LEU A 18 -13.87 1.73 3.88
C LEU A 18 -13.89 2.35 5.29
N ARG A 19 -14.21 1.58 6.32
CA ARG A 19 -14.18 2.00 7.71
C ARG A 19 -12.76 2.20 8.21
N ALA A 20 -11.86 1.25 7.96
CA ALA A 20 -10.44 1.39 8.28
C ALA A 20 -9.80 2.58 7.56
N LEU A 21 -10.15 2.79 6.28
CA LEU A 21 -9.67 3.93 5.51
C LEU A 21 -10.15 5.27 6.07
N ARG A 22 -11.42 5.39 6.46
CA ARG A 22 -11.92 6.61 7.12
C ARG A 22 -11.17 6.89 8.42
N ARG A 23 -10.93 5.84 9.21
CA ARG A 23 -10.15 5.97 10.46
C ARG A 23 -8.72 6.41 10.18
N GLY A 24 -8.04 5.79 9.21
CA GLY A 24 -6.68 6.17 8.81
C GLY A 24 -6.59 7.61 8.30
N ILE A 25 -7.55 8.09 7.52
CA ILE A 25 -7.61 9.48 7.04
C ILE A 25 -7.64 10.49 8.19
N GLU A 26 -8.22 10.15 9.35
CA GLU A 26 -8.25 11.02 10.52
C GLU A 26 -6.92 11.09 11.27
N CYS A 27 -6.05 10.08 11.12
CA CYS A 27 -4.87 9.87 11.95
C CYS A 27 -3.54 9.97 11.18
N ALA A 28 -3.54 9.75 9.86
CA ALA A 28 -2.33 9.63 9.05
C ALA A 28 -2.29 10.62 7.87
N ASP A 29 -1.10 10.84 7.31
CA ASP A 29 -0.90 11.67 6.12
C ASP A 29 -1.33 10.96 4.82
N PHE A 30 -1.18 9.64 4.81
CA PHE A 30 -1.59 8.73 3.74
C PHE A 30 -2.31 7.53 4.35
N VAL A 31 -3.19 6.91 3.58
CA VAL A 31 -3.67 5.55 3.87
C VAL A 31 -3.21 4.61 2.78
N GLU A 32 -2.94 3.38 3.16
CA GLU A 32 -2.49 2.34 2.23
C GLU A 32 -3.57 1.31 2.02
N VAL A 33 -3.60 0.71 0.81
CA VAL A 33 -4.47 -0.40 0.44
C VAL A 33 -3.74 -1.42 -0.42
N ASP A 34 -4.06 -2.69 -0.20
CA ASP A 34 -3.59 -3.82 -1.00
C ASP A 34 -4.57 -4.12 -2.13
N LEU A 35 -4.15 -4.07 -3.39
CA LEU A 35 -5.05 -4.35 -4.51
C LEU A 35 -4.81 -5.72 -5.15
N ARG A 36 -5.92 -6.46 -5.33
CA ARG A 36 -6.04 -7.66 -6.13
C ARG A 36 -7.16 -7.53 -7.16
N LEU A 37 -7.25 -8.47 -8.08
CA LEU A 37 -8.34 -8.50 -9.05
C LEU A 37 -9.41 -9.54 -8.67
N ALA A 38 -10.67 -9.12 -8.72
CA ALA A 38 -11.82 -10.01 -8.73
C ALA A 38 -11.91 -10.76 -10.08
N ARG A 39 -12.72 -11.82 -10.16
CA ARG A 39 -12.92 -12.64 -11.38
C ARG A 39 -13.33 -11.83 -12.61
N ASP A 40 -14.08 -10.80 -12.42
CA ASP A 40 -14.55 -9.87 -13.47
C ASP A 40 -13.57 -8.74 -13.80
N GLY A 41 -12.34 -8.81 -13.23
CA GLY A 41 -11.26 -7.86 -13.50
C GLY A 41 -11.39 -6.54 -12.76
N ILE A 42 -12.30 -6.42 -11.80
CA ILE A 42 -12.43 -5.22 -10.95
C ILE A 42 -11.37 -5.27 -9.85
N PRO A 43 -10.53 -4.21 -9.68
CA PRO A 43 -9.62 -4.14 -8.55
C PRO A 43 -10.38 -3.97 -7.22
N VAL A 44 -10.00 -4.76 -6.23
CA VAL A 44 -10.59 -4.80 -4.88
C VAL A 44 -9.50 -4.71 -3.82
N ALA A 45 -9.83 -4.14 -2.66
CA ALA A 45 -8.87 -4.04 -1.56
C ALA A 45 -8.95 -5.28 -0.67
N ILE A 46 -7.89 -6.09 -0.74
CA ILE A 46 -7.68 -7.26 0.12
C ILE A 46 -6.22 -7.71 0.06
N HIS A 47 -5.62 -7.96 1.21
CA HIS A 47 -4.22 -8.36 1.29
C HIS A 47 -3.96 -9.76 0.75
N ASP A 48 -4.64 -10.77 1.28
CA ASP A 48 -4.40 -12.17 0.98
C ASP A 48 -4.94 -12.55 -0.40
N ALA A 49 -4.36 -13.57 -1.03
CA ALA A 49 -4.89 -14.13 -2.28
C ALA A 49 -6.20 -14.89 -2.07
N THR A 50 -6.56 -15.17 -0.83
CA THR A 50 -7.77 -15.89 -0.42
C THR A 50 -8.59 -15.10 0.59
N LEU A 51 -9.87 -15.42 0.70
CA LEU A 51 -10.85 -14.74 1.54
C LEU A 51 -10.80 -15.14 3.02
N ASP A 52 -10.17 -16.27 3.31
CA ASP A 52 -10.33 -17.07 4.54
C ASP A 52 -9.96 -16.33 5.83
N ARG A 53 -9.02 -15.38 5.81
CA ARG A 53 -8.54 -14.70 7.02
C ARG A 53 -9.40 -13.50 7.42
N THR A 54 -9.85 -12.72 6.44
CA THR A 54 -10.45 -11.40 6.69
C THR A 54 -11.93 -11.32 6.32
N THR A 55 -12.53 -12.43 5.81
CA THR A 55 -13.95 -12.46 5.48
C THR A 55 -14.61 -13.75 5.98
N ASP A 56 -15.92 -13.82 5.92
CA ASP A 56 -16.70 -15.05 6.13
C ASP A 56 -16.76 -15.96 4.88
N GLY A 57 -16.13 -15.55 3.76
CA GLY A 57 -15.93 -16.34 2.55
C GLY A 57 -14.71 -17.25 2.63
N THR A 58 -14.53 -18.12 1.63
CA THR A 58 -13.39 -19.05 1.54
C THR A 58 -12.85 -19.15 0.13
N GLY A 59 -11.56 -19.45 -0.02
CA GLY A 59 -10.92 -19.70 -1.32
C GLY A 59 -10.42 -18.42 -2.03
N PRO A 60 -9.94 -18.57 -3.28
CA PRO A 60 -9.24 -17.49 -3.97
C PRO A 60 -10.13 -16.31 -4.33
N VAL A 61 -9.67 -15.09 -4.07
CA VAL A 61 -10.34 -13.81 -4.44
C VAL A 61 -10.71 -13.77 -5.91
N LYS A 62 -9.82 -14.23 -6.79
CA LYS A 62 -9.99 -14.26 -8.25
C LYS A 62 -11.13 -15.16 -8.75
N ASP A 63 -11.69 -16.00 -7.89
CA ASP A 63 -12.81 -16.89 -8.23
C ASP A 63 -14.18 -16.22 -8.00
N TYR A 64 -14.20 -15.01 -7.41
CA TYR A 64 -15.40 -14.24 -7.08
C TYR A 64 -15.50 -12.94 -7.88
N THR A 65 -16.70 -12.59 -8.34
CA THR A 65 -16.98 -11.25 -8.89
C THR A 65 -17.04 -10.22 -7.76
N ILE A 66 -16.92 -8.93 -8.10
CA ILE A 66 -17.09 -7.86 -7.11
C ILE A 66 -18.45 -7.93 -6.40
N GLU A 67 -19.50 -8.30 -7.10
CA GLU A 67 -20.84 -8.42 -6.50
C GLU A 67 -20.88 -9.54 -5.46
N GLU A 68 -20.25 -10.68 -5.74
CA GLU A 68 -20.12 -11.79 -4.79
C GLU A 68 -19.26 -11.40 -3.59
N LEU A 69 -18.14 -10.69 -3.80
CA LEU A 69 -17.26 -10.18 -2.72
C LEU A 69 -17.97 -9.18 -1.82
N LYS A 70 -18.80 -8.31 -2.35
CA LYS A 70 -19.64 -7.38 -1.58
C LYS A 70 -20.73 -8.04 -0.75
N GLY A 71 -21.05 -9.28 -1.02
CA GLY A 71 -21.96 -10.08 -0.22
C GLY A 71 -21.33 -10.70 1.02
N LEU A 72 -19.99 -10.63 1.17
CA LEU A 72 -19.24 -11.19 2.29
C LEU A 72 -19.05 -10.16 3.41
N ASP A 73 -19.04 -10.63 4.65
CA ASP A 73 -18.66 -9.84 5.82
C ASP A 73 -17.12 -9.83 5.93
N ALA A 74 -16.53 -8.67 5.78
CA ALA A 74 -15.09 -8.42 5.95
C ALA A 74 -14.74 -7.94 7.38
N GLY A 75 -15.61 -8.22 8.34
CA GLY A 75 -15.50 -7.85 9.74
C GLY A 75 -16.40 -6.67 10.09
N GLU A 76 -17.10 -6.79 11.21
CA GLU A 76 -18.00 -5.76 11.79
C GLU A 76 -19.05 -5.20 10.82
N GLY A 77 -19.49 -6.01 9.83
CA GLY A 77 -20.48 -5.64 8.83
C GLY A 77 -19.92 -4.82 7.66
N GLU A 78 -18.59 -4.64 7.59
CA GLU A 78 -17.91 -4.09 6.42
C GLU A 78 -17.82 -5.14 5.30
N THR A 79 -17.60 -4.70 4.07
CA THR A 79 -17.45 -5.58 2.91
C THR A 79 -16.14 -5.32 2.20
N VAL A 80 -15.69 -6.21 1.33
CA VAL A 80 -14.52 -6.00 0.47
C VAL A 80 -14.82 -4.84 -0.50
N PRO A 81 -14.11 -3.69 -0.41
CA PRO A 81 -14.44 -2.55 -1.25
C PRO A 81 -13.82 -2.68 -2.65
N ALA A 82 -14.56 -2.19 -3.65
CA ALA A 82 -13.99 -1.95 -4.97
C ALA A 82 -13.06 -0.73 -4.93
N PHE A 83 -12.02 -0.74 -5.75
CA PHE A 83 -11.06 0.36 -5.81
C PHE A 83 -11.70 1.72 -6.13
N GLN A 84 -12.74 1.76 -6.97
CA GLN A 84 -13.47 2.98 -7.29
C GLN A 84 -14.15 3.62 -6.06
N GLU A 85 -14.60 2.80 -5.09
CA GLU A 85 -15.18 3.31 -3.85
C GLU A 85 -14.10 3.94 -2.97
N ILE A 86 -12.91 3.33 -2.94
CA ILE A 86 -11.74 3.87 -2.26
C ILE A 86 -11.32 5.19 -2.89
N LEU A 87 -11.16 5.24 -4.22
CA LEU A 87 -10.77 6.46 -4.93
C LEU A 87 -11.77 7.59 -4.67
N LYS A 88 -13.07 7.26 -4.63
CA LYS A 88 -14.09 8.24 -4.27
C LYS A 88 -13.87 8.78 -2.86
N LEU A 89 -13.69 7.90 -1.87
CA LEU A 89 -13.46 8.28 -0.48
C LEU A 89 -12.22 9.17 -0.35
N ILE A 90 -11.09 8.75 -0.93
CA ILE A 90 -9.81 9.48 -0.86
C ILE A 90 -9.93 10.87 -1.46
N CYS A 91 -10.45 10.99 -2.69
CA CYS A 91 -10.59 12.27 -3.37
C CYS A 91 -11.59 13.21 -2.67
N ASP A 92 -12.70 12.67 -2.14
CA ASP A 92 -13.70 13.48 -1.41
C ASP A 92 -13.11 14.08 -0.11
N HIS A 93 -12.08 13.46 0.49
CA HIS A 93 -11.41 13.96 1.69
C HIS A 93 -10.06 14.65 1.41
N GLY A 94 -9.55 14.63 0.17
CA GLY A 94 -8.24 15.17 -0.17
C GLY A 94 -7.08 14.44 0.51
N ALA A 95 -7.26 13.16 0.87
CA ALA A 95 -6.26 12.34 1.56
C ALA A 95 -5.18 11.85 0.60
N GLY A 96 -4.01 11.47 1.13
CA GLY A 96 -2.97 10.75 0.40
C GLY A 96 -3.30 9.25 0.31
N LEU A 97 -2.96 8.62 -0.81
CA LEU A 97 -3.17 7.20 -1.04
C LEU A 97 -1.86 6.50 -1.42
N VAL A 98 -1.57 5.40 -0.75
CA VAL A 98 -0.57 4.41 -1.16
C VAL A 98 -1.31 3.17 -1.66
N VAL A 99 -0.93 2.67 -2.82
CA VAL A 99 -1.54 1.48 -3.43
C VAL A 99 -0.46 0.41 -3.57
N GLU A 100 -0.60 -0.70 -2.88
CA GLU A 100 0.22 -1.87 -3.13
C GLU A 100 -0.39 -2.74 -4.24
N ILE A 101 0.37 -2.95 -5.31
CA ILE A 101 0.04 -3.88 -6.39
C ILE A 101 0.51 -5.26 -5.97
N LYS A 102 -0.43 -6.14 -5.59
CA LYS A 102 -0.13 -7.47 -5.03
C LYS A 102 0.24 -8.51 -6.09
N GLU A 103 -0.08 -8.30 -7.36
CA GLU A 103 0.07 -9.31 -8.41
C GLU A 103 0.64 -8.70 -9.69
N PRO A 104 1.80 -9.19 -10.18
CA PRO A 104 2.33 -8.78 -11.47
C PRO A 104 1.33 -9.04 -12.61
N GLY A 105 1.30 -8.11 -13.58
CA GLY A 105 0.39 -8.15 -14.73
C GLY A 105 -0.96 -7.46 -14.51
N THR A 106 -1.22 -6.93 -13.31
CA THR A 106 -2.47 -6.19 -12.99
C THR A 106 -2.31 -4.67 -13.12
N GLU A 107 -1.09 -4.17 -13.32
CA GLU A 107 -0.71 -2.75 -13.29
C GLU A 107 -1.55 -1.90 -14.27
N ALA A 108 -1.76 -2.40 -15.49
CA ALA A 108 -2.52 -1.67 -16.51
C ALA A 108 -4.00 -1.48 -16.12
N ILE A 109 -4.59 -2.46 -15.45
CA ILE A 109 -5.97 -2.39 -14.96
C ILE A 109 -6.07 -1.39 -13.81
N ILE A 110 -5.13 -1.46 -12.85
CA ILE A 110 -5.08 -0.53 -11.70
C ILE A 110 -4.85 0.90 -12.18
N VAL A 111 -3.89 1.13 -13.07
CA VAL A 111 -3.62 2.45 -13.65
C VAL A 111 -4.84 2.96 -14.43
N SER A 112 -5.53 2.10 -15.19
CA SER A 112 -6.76 2.50 -15.89
C SER A 112 -7.85 2.97 -14.92
N ALA A 113 -8.03 2.26 -13.79
CA ALA A 113 -8.99 2.67 -12.76
C ALA A 113 -8.61 4.00 -12.09
N LEU A 114 -7.31 4.27 -11.90
CA LEU A 114 -6.80 5.55 -11.39
C LEU A 114 -7.10 6.72 -12.35
N MET A 115 -7.05 6.50 -13.66
CA MET A 115 -7.32 7.56 -14.64
C MET A 115 -8.75 8.09 -14.58
N ASP A 116 -9.71 7.33 -14.07
CA ASP A 116 -11.09 7.79 -13.87
C ASP A 116 -11.21 8.78 -12.71
N ARG A 117 -10.42 8.59 -11.67
CA ARG A 117 -10.37 9.47 -10.48
C ARG A 117 -9.03 9.34 -9.79
N MET A 118 -8.12 10.26 -10.07
CA MET A 118 -6.76 10.23 -9.53
C MET A 118 -6.65 11.12 -8.28
N PRO A 119 -6.17 10.57 -7.14
CA PRO A 119 -5.83 11.38 -5.97
C PRO A 119 -4.67 12.35 -6.26
N ASP A 120 -4.68 13.54 -5.65
CA ASP A 120 -3.60 14.53 -5.79
C ASP A 120 -2.26 14.02 -5.24
N ARG A 121 -2.32 13.19 -4.18
CA ARG A 121 -1.16 12.55 -3.55
C ARG A 121 -1.31 11.04 -3.67
N LEU A 122 -0.52 10.43 -4.56
CA LEU A 122 -0.56 9.01 -4.88
C LEU A 122 0.84 8.42 -4.91
N ILE A 123 1.01 7.28 -4.29
CA ILE A 123 2.21 6.44 -4.35
C ILE A 123 1.77 5.03 -4.80
N LEU A 124 2.45 4.46 -5.80
CA LEU A 124 2.26 3.08 -6.22
C LEU A 124 3.41 2.23 -5.69
N THR A 125 3.11 1.13 -5.03
CA THR A 125 4.11 0.26 -4.42
C THR A 125 3.91 -1.20 -4.83
N SER A 126 4.95 -2.01 -4.73
CA SER A 126 4.87 -3.46 -4.88
C SER A 126 6.08 -4.14 -4.27
N LEU A 127 5.93 -5.41 -3.89
CA LEU A 127 7.03 -6.35 -3.61
C LEU A 127 7.76 -6.78 -4.89
N TYR A 128 7.11 -6.65 -6.05
CA TYR A 128 7.63 -7.06 -7.35
C TYR A 128 8.25 -5.87 -8.08
N SER A 129 9.56 -5.90 -8.28
CA SER A 129 10.29 -4.83 -8.98
C SER A 129 9.77 -4.58 -10.39
N GLU A 130 9.35 -5.62 -11.11
CA GLU A 130 8.73 -5.52 -12.42
C GLU A 130 7.39 -4.77 -12.39
N SER A 131 6.59 -4.92 -11.33
CA SER A 131 5.34 -4.17 -11.16
C SER A 131 5.60 -2.69 -10.91
N VAL A 132 6.62 -2.36 -10.10
CA VAL A 132 7.04 -0.96 -9.88
C VAL A 132 7.50 -0.33 -11.21
N ALA A 133 8.38 -1.02 -11.95
CA ALA A 133 8.86 -0.56 -13.25
C ALA A 133 7.72 -0.38 -14.26
N MET A 134 6.73 -1.29 -14.27
CA MET A 134 5.57 -1.20 -15.15
C MET A 134 4.67 -0.03 -14.74
N ALA A 135 4.41 0.19 -13.46
CA ALA A 135 3.65 1.33 -12.96
C ALA A 135 4.29 2.66 -13.39
N LYS A 136 5.62 2.80 -13.24
CA LYS A 136 6.37 3.98 -13.72
C LYS A 136 6.27 4.18 -15.22
N LYS A 137 6.30 3.10 -16.01
CA LYS A 137 6.15 3.15 -17.46
C LYS A 137 4.75 3.61 -17.90
N LEU A 138 3.71 3.13 -17.18
CA LEU A 138 2.30 3.46 -17.50
C LEU A 138 1.90 4.85 -16.98
N LEU A 139 2.49 5.28 -15.85
CA LEU A 139 2.18 6.55 -15.20
C LEU A 139 3.49 7.25 -14.74
N PRO A 140 4.29 7.83 -15.67
CA PRO A 140 5.64 8.33 -15.35
C PRO A 140 5.69 9.43 -14.28
N GLY A 141 4.60 10.17 -14.08
CA GLY A 141 4.50 11.24 -13.09
C GLY A 141 4.16 10.78 -11.67
N VAL A 142 3.83 9.49 -11.47
CA VAL A 142 3.49 8.97 -10.13
C VAL A 142 4.78 8.70 -9.34
N GLN A 143 4.73 8.91 -8.02
CA GLN A 143 5.74 8.36 -7.13
C GLN A 143 5.57 6.84 -7.01
N ALA A 144 6.66 6.09 -7.03
CA ALA A 144 6.62 4.65 -6.89
C ALA A 144 7.65 4.14 -5.87
N GLY A 145 7.32 3.05 -5.20
CA GLY A 145 8.12 2.47 -4.13
C GLY A 145 8.30 0.97 -4.24
N LEU A 146 9.52 0.50 -3.91
CA LEU A 146 9.86 -0.91 -3.81
C LEU A 146 9.70 -1.37 -2.37
N ILE A 147 8.75 -2.28 -2.14
CA ILE A 147 8.59 -2.97 -0.85
C ILE A 147 9.54 -4.17 -0.83
N TYR A 148 10.18 -4.44 0.32
CA TYR A 148 10.92 -5.68 0.52
C TYR A 148 10.90 -6.14 1.99
N LEU A 149 10.88 -7.46 2.19
CA LEU A 149 10.77 -8.13 3.50
C LEU A 149 11.94 -9.08 3.77
N GLU A 150 12.81 -9.26 2.77
CA GLU A 150 14.04 -10.04 2.87
C GLU A 150 15.23 -9.16 2.48
N PRO A 151 16.44 -9.44 3.00
CA PRO A 151 17.62 -8.67 2.60
C PRO A 151 17.87 -8.70 1.09
N LEU A 152 18.08 -7.53 0.50
CA LEU A 152 18.49 -7.36 -0.89
C LEU A 152 19.97 -6.98 -0.94
N ASP A 153 20.70 -7.48 -1.92
CA ASP A 153 22.14 -7.17 -2.10
C ASP A 153 22.36 -5.66 -2.32
N ASP A 154 21.47 -5.01 -3.09
CA ASP A 154 21.52 -3.59 -3.40
C ASP A 154 20.12 -2.99 -3.60
N PRO A 155 19.36 -2.70 -2.52
CA PRO A 155 18.02 -2.14 -2.64
C PRO A 155 17.99 -0.75 -3.28
N VAL A 156 19.02 0.06 -3.05
CA VAL A 156 19.13 1.42 -3.61
C VAL A 156 19.38 1.36 -5.12
N GLY A 157 20.35 0.55 -5.56
CA GLY A 157 20.63 0.34 -6.98
C GLY A 157 19.43 -0.26 -7.72
N LEU A 158 18.71 -1.21 -7.09
CA LEU A 158 17.48 -1.77 -7.67
C LEU A 158 16.38 -0.71 -7.82
N ALA A 159 16.17 0.12 -6.79
CA ALA A 159 15.19 1.21 -6.84
C ALA A 159 15.47 2.16 -8.02
N HIS A 160 16.73 2.57 -8.21
CA HIS A 160 17.12 3.39 -9.37
C HIS A 160 16.89 2.69 -10.70
N GLN A 161 17.24 1.40 -10.80
CA GLN A 161 17.04 0.62 -12.02
C GLN A 161 15.58 0.58 -12.47
N ILE A 162 14.64 0.51 -11.52
CA ILE A 162 13.20 0.47 -11.77
C ILE A 162 12.55 1.85 -11.70
N GLN A 163 13.31 2.91 -11.53
CA GLN A 163 12.86 4.30 -11.41
C GLN A 163 11.90 4.54 -10.21
N ALA A 164 12.07 3.79 -9.14
CA ALA A 164 11.38 4.04 -7.88
C ALA A 164 12.02 5.25 -7.16
N GLU A 165 11.22 6.05 -6.50
CA GLU A 165 11.66 7.17 -5.65
C GLU A 165 11.66 6.79 -4.16
N ILE A 166 11.13 5.63 -3.81
CA ILE A 166 10.91 5.22 -2.43
C ILE A 166 11.36 3.77 -2.24
N ILE A 167 12.02 3.49 -1.14
CA ILE A 167 12.21 2.13 -0.64
C ILE A 167 11.38 1.93 0.62
N LEU A 168 10.69 0.78 0.70
CA LEU A 168 9.84 0.41 1.82
C LEU A 168 10.34 -0.92 2.43
N PRO A 169 11.42 -0.87 3.24
CA PRO A 169 11.93 -2.05 3.93
C PRO A 169 10.98 -2.53 5.03
N TRP A 170 10.91 -3.86 5.24
CA TRP A 170 10.46 -4.34 6.52
C TRP A 170 11.35 -3.78 7.65
N TRP A 171 10.75 -3.36 8.78
CA TRP A 171 11.43 -2.67 9.87
C TRP A 171 12.72 -3.37 10.34
N GLY A 172 12.71 -4.71 10.40
CA GLY A 172 13.89 -5.49 10.80
C GLY A 172 15.08 -5.45 9.85
N LEU A 173 14.96 -4.83 8.67
CA LEU A 173 16.02 -4.71 7.66
C LEU A 173 16.66 -3.32 7.59
N ILE A 174 16.21 -2.39 8.45
CA ILE A 174 16.68 -1.01 8.38
C ILE A 174 17.78 -0.75 9.40
N ASP A 175 18.80 -0.03 8.94
CA ASP A 175 19.84 0.54 9.78
C ASP A 175 20.24 1.93 9.24
N ARG A 176 21.15 2.59 9.94
CA ARG A 176 21.62 3.93 9.58
C ARG A 176 22.31 3.97 8.22
N GLU A 177 23.03 2.93 7.86
CA GLU A 177 23.77 2.86 6.58
C GLU A 177 22.80 2.83 5.40
N VAL A 178 21.74 2.02 5.50
CA VAL A 178 20.67 1.96 4.48
C VAL A 178 19.98 3.30 4.33
N VAL A 179 19.61 3.97 5.45
CA VAL A 179 18.93 5.27 5.43
C VAL A 179 19.81 6.34 4.80
N GLU A 180 21.04 6.50 5.30
CA GLU A 180 21.97 7.55 4.82
C GLU A 180 22.32 7.34 3.35
N ARG A 181 22.52 6.11 2.91
CA ARG A 181 22.80 5.78 1.51
C ARG A 181 21.60 6.10 0.61
N ALA A 182 20.42 5.63 0.96
CA ALA A 182 19.22 5.84 0.16
C ALA A 182 18.90 7.34 0.02
N GLN A 183 18.92 8.07 1.12
CA GLN A 183 18.67 9.52 1.14
C GLN A 183 19.79 10.30 0.41
N GLY A 184 21.04 9.88 0.56
CA GLY A 184 22.19 10.46 -0.15
C GLY A 184 22.09 10.31 -1.68
N GLU A 185 21.36 9.31 -2.15
CA GLU A 185 21.07 9.05 -3.56
C GLU A 185 19.66 9.58 -3.98
N GLY A 186 18.97 10.31 -3.09
CA GLY A 186 17.68 10.98 -3.38
C GLY A 186 16.44 10.12 -3.24
N LEU A 187 16.53 8.94 -2.63
CA LEU A 187 15.38 8.09 -2.34
C LEU A 187 14.78 8.44 -0.97
N LEU A 188 13.46 8.28 -0.84
CA LEU A 188 12.78 8.29 0.46
C LEU A 188 12.82 6.88 1.08
N VAL A 189 12.91 6.83 2.42
CA VAL A 189 12.93 5.59 3.19
C VAL A 189 11.73 5.54 4.11
N ILE A 190 10.86 4.54 3.91
CA ILE A 190 9.58 4.39 4.61
C ILE A 190 9.44 2.95 5.09
N PRO A 191 9.97 2.61 6.29
CA PRO A 191 9.82 1.26 6.83
C PRO A 191 8.37 0.94 7.23
N TRP A 192 8.09 -0.36 7.36
CA TRP A 192 6.79 -0.94 7.75
C TRP A 192 6.96 -2.23 8.55
N THR A 193 6.07 -2.62 9.47
CA THR A 193 5.10 -1.78 10.16
C THR A 193 5.63 -1.43 11.53
N LEU A 194 5.44 -0.20 11.99
CA LEU A 194 5.91 0.28 13.28
C LEU A 194 4.70 0.68 14.14
N ASP A 195 4.46 -0.09 15.20
CA ASP A 195 3.35 0.17 16.12
C ASP A 195 3.86 0.38 17.56
N ALA A 196 5.06 -0.11 17.87
CA ALA A 196 5.66 0.06 19.20
C ALA A 196 6.32 1.45 19.34
N PRO A 197 6.11 2.16 20.46
CA PRO A 197 6.69 3.49 20.68
C PRO A 197 8.22 3.54 20.61
N ASP A 198 8.92 2.48 20.99
CA ASP A 198 10.37 2.38 20.90
C ASP A 198 10.86 2.21 19.46
N GLU A 199 10.13 1.48 18.61
CA GLU A 199 10.42 1.38 17.18
C GLU A 199 10.25 2.73 16.49
N ILE A 200 9.15 3.43 16.77
CA ILE A 200 8.90 4.78 16.24
C ILE A 200 10.00 5.76 16.67
N GLN A 201 10.43 5.72 17.96
CA GLN A 201 11.52 6.54 18.44
C GLN A 201 12.85 6.21 17.74
N GLU A 202 13.11 4.95 17.45
CA GLU A 202 14.31 4.56 16.70
C GLU A 202 14.24 4.99 15.24
N ALA A 203 13.09 4.86 14.57
CA ALA A 203 12.88 5.37 13.22
C ALA A 203 13.15 6.89 13.13
N VAL A 204 12.68 7.66 14.14
CA VAL A 204 13.00 9.09 14.26
C VAL A 204 14.51 9.32 14.40
N ARG A 205 15.23 8.52 15.22
CA ARG A 205 16.68 8.63 15.40
C ARG A 205 17.48 8.25 14.14
N LEU A 206 16.97 7.30 13.37
CA LEU A 206 17.54 6.91 12.08
C LEU A 206 17.31 7.99 11.01
N GLY A 207 16.29 8.85 11.18
CA GLY A 207 15.98 9.93 10.27
C GLY A 207 15.22 9.48 9.02
N VAL A 208 14.38 8.45 9.14
CA VAL A 208 13.51 8.00 8.02
C VAL A 208 12.54 9.10 7.59
N ASP A 209 12.05 9.05 6.35
CA ASP A 209 11.17 10.06 5.78
C ASP A 209 9.71 9.90 6.22
N GLY A 210 9.31 8.67 6.50
CA GLY A 210 7.99 8.29 7.01
C GLY A 210 8.00 6.83 7.50
N PHE A 211 6.86 6.33 7.95
CA PHE A 211 6.66 4.91 8.27
C PHE A 211 5.19 4.51 8.09
N ALA A 212 4.93 3.21 7.93
CA ALA A 212 3.58 2.67 7.95
C ALA A 212 3.29 2.03 9.32
N ALA A 213 2.07 2.23 9.83
CA ALA A 213 1.59 1.71 11.11
C ALA A 213 0.19 1.11 10.97
N ASP A 214 -0.10 0.06 11.74
CA ASP A 214 -1.44 -0.53 11.85
C ASP A 214 -2.34 0.32 12.77
N ASP A 215 -1.75 1.01 13.77
CA ASP A 215 -2.40 1.98 14.66
C ASP A 215 -1.74 3.37 14.48
N PRO A 216 -2.11 4.08 13.40
CA PRO A 216 -1.46 5.33 13.03
C PRO A 216 -1.86 6.55 13.87
#